data_9c403fec8fae50d447121efcd384125a
#
_entry.id   9c403fec8fae50d447121efcd384125a
#
_cell.length_a   1.000
_cell.length_b   1.000
_cell.length_c   1.000
_cell.angle_alpha   90.00
_cell.angle_beta   90.00
_cell.angle_gamma   90.00
#
_symmetry.space_group_name_H-M   'P 1'
#
loop_
_entity.id
_entity.type
_entity.pdbx_description
1 polymer ?
#
loop_
_entity_poly.entity_id
_entity_poly.type
_entity_poly.pdbx_seq_one_letter_code
_entity_poly.pdbx_strand_id
1 'polypeptide(L)'
;MTWVAHIVATAMSCLIMTVPIAQADDVSPTITVGTQEVGMTAGYMFSHRLTELHTTKQHGPAVMPSWMITLTDPVGDGWYRGQVSLGAEMVYLEFREPIVTHGIGFTPRIKYTFVALGRIRPYMEFTGGPFWTDLGGRIREQANEFNFVLSGGVGVSWFITSQLAFNAGYRFHHISNAGTAFPNLGLNASLPFGGFSFYF
;
A
#
# COMPACT_ATOMS: atom_id res chain seq x y z
N MET A 1 27.05 5.18 17.90
CA MET A 1 26.13 4.89 16.81
C MET A 1 26.34 3.51 16.14
N THR A 2 26.91 2.53 16.81
CA THR A 2 27.29 1.21 16.23
C THR A 2 26.46 0.02 16.75
N TRP A 3 25.60 0.22 17.75
CA TRP A 3 24.83 -0.88 18.37
C TRP A 3 23.49 -1.21 17.66
N VAL A 4 22.88 -0.26 16.97
CA VAL A 4 21.60 -0.47 16.28
C VAL A 4 21.76 -1.29 15.00
N ALA A 5 22.90 -1.17 14.32
CA ALA A 5 23.18 -1.92 13.10
C ALA A 5 23.36 -3.44 13.34
N HIS A 6 23.83 -3.83 14.53
CA HIS A 6 24.04 -5.26 14.86
C HIS A 6 22.74 -5.98 15.24
N ILE A 7 21.75 -5.29 15.80
CA ILE A 7 20.45 -5.88 16.17
C ILE A 7 19.62 -6.19 14.92
N VAL A 8 19.67 -5.33 13.90
CA VAL A 8 18.94 -5.56 12.63
C VAL A 8 19.57 -6.71 11.83
N ALA A 9 20.88 -6.83 11.82
CA ALA A 9 21.59 -7.91 11.13
C ALA A 9 21.35 -9.29 11.77
N THR A 10 21.26 -9.35 13.11
CA THR A 10 21.03 -10.61 13.84
C THR A 10 19.58 -11.11 13.75
N ALA A 11 18.61 -10.18 13.66
CA ALA A 11 17.20 -10.54 13.49
C ALA A 11 16.90 -11.09 12.08
N MET A 12 17.66 -10.70 11.08
CA MET A 12 17.49 -11.17 9.69
C MET A 12 18.10 -12.54 9.43
N SER A 13 19.06 -12.97 10.27
CA SER A 13 19.77 -14.27 10.08
C SER A 13 19.05 -15.48 10.72
N CYS A 14 18.04 -15.29 11.55
CA CYS A 14 17.33 -16.37 12.24
C CYS A 14 16.04 -16.86 11.58
N LEU A 15 15.65 -16.36 10.43
CA LEU A 15 14.39 -16.75 9.77
C LEU A 15 14.57 -17.55 8.47
N ILE A 16 15.74 -18.16 8.26
CA ILE A 16 15.85 -19.24 7.27
C ILE A 16 15.52 -20.55 8.01
N MET A 17 14.28 -20.70 8.44
CA MET A 17 13.72 -22.02 8.66
C MET A 17 13.64 -22.70 7.30
N THR A 18 14.34 -23.79 7.13
CA THR A 18 14.15 -24.76 6.05
C THR A 18 12.71 -25.28 6.16
N VAL A 19 11.78 -24.56 5.53
CA VAL A 19 10.44 -25.10 5.29
C VAL A 19 10.68 -26.29 4.35
N PRO A 20 10.33 -27.52 4.74
CA PRO A 20 10.36 -28.62 3.80
C PRO A 20 9.50 -28.20 2.61
N ILE A 21 10.02 -28.29 1.39
CA ILE A 21 9.24 -28.15 0.17
C ILE A 21 8.30 -29.37 0.17
N ALA A 22 7.23 -29.26 0.94
CA ALA A 22 6.10 -30.16 0.81
C ALA A 22 5.66 -30.05 -0.65
N GLN A 23 5.45 -31.18 -1.31
CA GLN A 23 4.85 -31.29 -2.62
C GLN A 23 3.75 -30.24 -2.72
N ALA A 24 3.83 -29.42 -3.77
CA ALA A 24 2.89 -28.32 -3.99
C ALA A 24 1.50 -28.93 -4.28
N ASP A 25 0.80 -29.27 -3.21
CA ASP A 25 -0.66 -29.33 -3.26
C ASP A 25 -1.11 -28.02 -3.84
N ASP A 26 -2.09 -28.05 -4.74
CA ASP A 26 -2.58 -26.89 -5.48
C ASP A 26 -3.09 -25.83 -4.49
N VAL A 27 -2.18 -24.95 -4.04
CA VAL A 27 -2.44 -23.87 -3.09
C VAL A 27 -3.21 -22.75 -3.81
N SER A 28 -4.25 -23.15 -4.54
CA SER A 28 -5.14 -22.19 -5.16
C SER A 28 -6.15 -21.70 -4.11
N PRO A 29 -6.11 -20.43 -3.72
CA PRO A 29 -7.02 -19.94 -2.69
C PRO A 29 -8.45 -19.96 -3.21
N THR A 30 -9.37 -20.48 -2.43
CA THR A 30 -10.80 -20.38 -2.69
C THR A 30 -11.32 -19.08 -2.11
N ILE A 31 -11.40 -18.04 -2.94
CA ILE A 31 -11.96 -16.73 -2.58
C ILE A 31 -13.32 -16.61 -3.27
N THR A 32 -14.36 -16.45 -2.47
CA THR A 32 -15.76 -16.28 -2.90
C THR A 32 -16.31 -14.94 -2.43
N VAL A 33 -17.50 -14.59 -2.86
CA VAL A 33 -18.21 -13.43 -2.31
C VAL A 33 -18.32 -13.55 -0.79
N GLY A 34 -17.99 -12.47 -0.09
CA GLY A 34 -17.99 -12.41 1.37
C GLY A 34 -16.66 -12.79 2.04
N THR A 35 -15.70 -13.38 1.30
CA THR A 35 -14.35 -13.61 1.85
C THR A 35 -13.73 -12.28 2.29
N GLN A 36 -13.26 -12.24 3.52
CA GLN A 36 -12.60 -11.09 4.11
C GLN A 36 -11.08 -11.22 3.99
N GLU A 37 -10.42 -10.08 3.86
CA GLU A 37 -8.97 -9.95 3.82
C GLU A 37 -8.54 -8.91 4.85
N VAL A 38 -7.67 -9.29 5.78
CA VAL A 38 -6.96 -8.36 6.65
C VAL A 38 -5.50 -8.33 6.23
N GLY A 39 -4.98 -7.13 5.95
CA GLY A 39 -3.65 -6.94 5.44
C GLY A 39 -2.83 -5.96 6.26
N MET A 40 -1.51 -6.15 6.24
CA MET A 40 -0.51 -5.20 6.71
C MET A 40 0.57 -5.08 5.66
N THR A 41 0.71 -3.90 5.07
CA THR A 41 1.78 -3.58 4.13
C THR A 41 2.64 -2.44 4.65
N ALA A 42 3.91 -2.46 4.28
CA ALA A 42 4.86 -1.39 4.55
C ALA A 42 5.60 -1.04 3.27
N GLY A 43 5.98 0.21 3.14
CA GLY A 43 6.66 0.71 1.95
C GLY A 43 7.56 1.89 2.24
N TYR A 44 8.09 2.45 1.18
CA TYR A 44 8.89 3.66 1.27
C TYR A 44 8.47 4.64 0.19
N MET A 45 8.07 5.83 0.61
CA MET A 45 7.58 6.89 -0.26
C MET A 45 8.75 7.75 -0.78
N PHE A 46 8.66 8.12 -2.06
CA PHE A 46 9.56 9.08 -2.72
C PHE A 46 8.75 10.09 -3.50
N SER A 47 8.87 11.37 -3.17
CA SER A 47 8.18 12.44 -3.90
C SER A 47 8.78 12.68 -5.28
N HIS A 48 7.92 13.15 -6.20
CA HIS A 48 8.28 13.53 -7.56
C HIS A 48 8.09 15.01 -7.81
N ARG A 49 9.01 15.58 -8.56
CA ARG A 49 8.87 16.93 -9.11
C ARG A 49 8.16 16.83 -10.47
N LEU A 50 6.83 16.99 -10.48
CA LEU A 50 6.08 17.00 -11.74
C LEU A 50 6.09 18.37 -12.44
N THR A 51 6.38 19.44 -11.70
CA THR A 51 6.51 20.80 -12.22
C THR A 51 7.66 21.51 -11.51
N GLU A 52 8.11 22.64 -12.04
CA GLU A 52 9.14 23.47 -11.39
C GLU A 52 8.66 24.08 -10.06
N LEU A 53 7.35 24.11 -9.82
CA LEU A 53 6.77 24.60 -8.58
C LEU A 53 6.95 23.64 -7.41
N HIS A 54 7.14 22.33 -7.68
CA HIS A 54 7.43 21.33 -6.67
C HIS A 54 8.91 21.37 -6.32
N THR A 55 9.25 22.02 -5.23
CA THR A 55 10.64 22.23 -4.82
C THR A 55 11.06 21.32 -3.67
N THR A 56 10.09 20.90 -2.85
CA THR A 56 10.34 20.10 -1.64
C THR A 56 10.51 18.64 -1.99
N LYS A 57 11.63 18.05 -1.55
CA LYS A 57 11.84 16.60 -1.61
C LYS A 57 11.27 15.99 -0.34
N GLN A 58 10.40 15.01 -0.50
CA GLN A 58 9.83 14.25 0.60
C GLN A 58 10.10 12.78 0.38
N HIS A 59 10.50 12.09 1.42
CA HIS A 59 10.62 10.64 1.42
C HIS A 59 10.45 10.10 2.84
N GLY A 60 10.09 8.85 2.96
CA GLY A 60 10.00 8.19 4.25
C GLY A 60 9.20 6.90 4.22
N PRO A 61 9.21 6.15 5.33
CA PRO A 61 8.48 4.91 5.46
C PRO A 61 6.97 5.15 5.52
N ALA A 62 6.24 4.15 5.05
CA ALA A 62 4.79 4.05 5.12
C ALA A 62 4.38 2.74 5.76
N VAL A 63 3.28 2.74 6.51
CA VAL A 63 2.64 1.54 7.05
C VAL A 63 1.14 1.64 6.77
N MET A 64 0.57 0.56 6.23
CA MET A 64 -0.79 0.57 5.71
C MET A 64 -1.54 -0.71 6.11
N PRO A 65 -2.13 -0.75 7.34
CA PRO A 65 -3.09 -1.79 7.69
C PRO A 65 -4.39 -1.62 6.91
N SER A 66 -4.97 -2.72 6.46
CA SER A 66 -6.17 -2.72 5.62
C SER A 66 -7.12 -3.86 5.96
N TRP A 67 -8.40 -3.63 5.65
CA TRP A 67 -9.45 -4.62 5.66
C TRP A 67 -10.26 -4.52 4.37
N MET A 68 -10.58 -5.66 3.77
CA MET A 68 -11.35 -5.73 2.52
C MET A 68 -12.35 -6.88 2.56
N ILE A 69 -13.40 -6.78 1.76
CA ILE A 69 -14.36 -7.85 1.52
C ILE A 69 -14.52 -8.06 0.02
N THR A 70 -14.54 -9.32 -0.42
CA THR A 70 -14.78 -9.68 -1.82
C THR A 70 -16.26 -9.55 -2.14
N LEU A 71 -16.57 -8.77 -3.18
CA LEU A 71 -17.94 -8.44 -3.56
C LEU A 71 -18.49 -9.29 -4.71
N THR A 72 -17.61 -9.84 -5.56
CA THR A 72 -18.01 -10.61 -6.74
C THR A 72 -17.36 -11.97 -6.78
N ASP A 73 -18.05 -12.95 -7.33
CA ASP A 73 -17.40 -14.13 -7.89
C ASP A 73 -16.52 -13.71 -9.08
N PRO A 74 -15.61 -14.58 -9.56
CA PRO A 74 -14.79 -14.26 -10.71
C PRO A 74 -15.63 -13.95 -11.94
N VAL A 75 -15.55 -12.72 -12.44
CA VAL A 75 -16.23 -12.23 -13.65
C VAL A 75 -15.24 -12.14 -14.82
N GLY A 76 -15.77 -12.26 -16.05
CA GLY A 76 -14.96 -12.24 -17.27
C GLY A 76 -14.31 -13.59 -17.59
N ASP A 77 -13.54 -13.61 -18.67
CA ASP A 77 -12.92 -14.82 -19.24
C ASP A 77 -11.41 -14.62 -19.48
N GLY A 78 -10.70 -15.75 -19.64
CA GLY A 78 -9.28 -15.73 -19.96
C GLY A 78 -8.42 -14.98 -18.93
N TRP A 79 -7.47 -14.20 -19.42
CA TRP A 79 -6.47 -13.52 -18.59
C TRP A 79 -7.04 -12.38 -17.72
N TYR A 80 -8.14 -11.77 -18.15
CA TYR A 80 -8.79 -10.67 -17.42
C TYR A 80 -9.84 -11.12 -16.41
N ARG A 81 -10.08 -12.45 -16.30
CA ARG A 81 -10.99 -12.99 -15.28
C ARG A 81 -10.54 -12.59 -13.89
N GLY A 82 -11.42 -11.93 -13.13
CA GLY A 82 -11.06 -11.36 -11.85
C GLY A 82 -12.23 -11.09 -10.93
N GLN A 83 -11.92 -10.65 -9.73
CA GLN A 83 -12.85 -10.36 -8.63
C GLN A 83 -12.67 -8.93 -8.14
N VAL A 84 -13.77 -8.31 -7.75
CA VAL A 84 -13.79 -6.99 -7.11
C VAL A 84 -13.85 -7.15 -5.60
N SER A 85 -13.01 -6.44 -4.89
CA SER A 85 -13.05 -6.29 -3.43
C SER A 85 -13.15 -4.81 -3.06
N LEU A 86 -13.87 -4.52 -1.98
CA LEU A 86 -14.02 -3.19 -1.40
C LEU A 86 -13.63 -3.23 0.08
N GLY A 87 -13.08 -2.15 0.58
CA GLY A 87 -12.71 -2.05 1.99
C GLY A 87 -12.13 -0.71 2.34
N ALA A 88 -11.26 -0.70 3.33
CA ALA A 88 -10.61 0.50 3.81
C ALA A 88 -9.17 0.20 4.25
N GLU A 89 -8.39 1.25 4.27
CA GLU A 89 -7.00 1.23 4.67
C GLU A 89 -6.70 2.45 5.53
N MET A 90 -5.90 2.27 6.56
CA MET A 90 -5.22 3.38 7.23
C MET A 90 -3.86 3.57 6.55
N VAL A 91 -3.46 4.81 6.38
CA VAL A 91 -2.16 5.17 5.82
C VAL A 91 -1.41 5.99 6.86
N TYR A 92 -0.28 5.48 7.33
CA TYR A 92 0.68 6.24 8.13
C TYR A 92 1.92 6.48 7.29
N LEU A 93 2.34 7.75 7.19
CA LEU A 93 3.55 8.20 6.51
C LEU A 93 4.43 8.94 7.50
N GLU A 94 5.74 8.64 7.51
CA GLU A 94 6.75 9.47 8.12
C GLU A 94 7.46 10.25 7.00
N PHE A 95 7.53 11.55 7.12
CA PHE A 95 8.28 12.41 6.22
C PHE A 95 9.62 12.76 6.87
N ARG A 96 10.72 12.63 6.14
CA ARG A 96 12.08 12.79 6.69
C ARG A 96 12.79 14.04 6.23
N GLU A 97 12.38 14.63 5.12
CA GLU A 97 12.92 15.87 4.56
C GLU A 97 11.79 16.82 4.15
N PRO A 98 11.99 18.13 4.23
CA PRO A 98 13.09 18.85 4.89
C PRO A 98 12.97 18.82 6.41
N ILE A 99 11.86 18.32 6.94
CA ILE A 99 11.53 18.27 8.35
C ILE A 99 10.97 16.89 8.66
N VAL A 100 11.37 16.27 9.76
CA VAL A 100 10.74 15.04 10.24
C VAL A 100 9.33 15.34 10.74
N THR A 101 8.33 14.84 10.05
CA THR A 101 6.92 14.98 10.39
C THR A 101 6.15 13.70 10.05
N HIS A 102 4.86 13.68 10.36
CA HIS A 102 4.02 12.53 10.17
C HIS A 102 2.74 12.90 9.42
N GLY A 103 2.13 11.90 8.83
CA GLY A 103 0.80 11.99 8.26
C GLY A 103 0.03 10.72 8.51
N ILE A 104 -1.28 10.86 8.73
CA ILE A 104 -2.19 9.74 8.92
C ILE A 104 -3.46 9.96 8.11
N GLY A 105 -3.95 8.92 7.48
CA GLY A 105 -5.18 8.94 6.69
C GLY A 105 -6.02 7.70 6.87
N PHE A 106 -7.29 7.84 6.51
CA PHE A 106 -8.24 6.74 6.36
C PHE A 106 -8.81 6.78 4.95
N THR A 107 -8.62 5.70 4.20
CA THR A 107 -8.94 5.66 2.78
C THR A 107 -9.81 4.46 2.44
N PRO A 108 -11.05 4.65 1.98
CA PRO A 108 -11.75 3.65 1.19
C PRO A 108 -10.86 3.11 0.08
N ARG A 109 -10.93 1.78 -0.15
CA ARG A 109 -10.09 1.07 -1.11
C ARG A 109 -10.91 0.13 -1.96
N ILE A 110 -10.72 0.18 -3.28
CA ILE A 110 -11.24 -0.79 -4.24
C ILE A 110 -10.08 -1.53 -4.88
N LYS A 111 -10.23 -2.84 -5.03
CA LYS A 111 -9.21 -3.71 -5.63
C LYS A 111 -9.87 -4.66 -6.64
N TYR A 112 -9.29 -4.75 -7.84
CA TYR A 112 -9.59 -5.77 -8.82
C TYR A 112 -8.45 -6.77 -8.87
N THR A 113 -8.74 -8.05 -8.57
CA THR A 113 -7.76 -9.13 -8.49
C THR A 113 -7.97 -10.10 -9.65
N PHE A 114 -6.95 -10.28 -10.49
CA PHE A 114 -6.94 -11.25 -11.58
C PHE A 114 -6.71 -12.67 -11.01
N VAL A 115 -7.54 -13.63 -11.40
CA VAL A 115 -7.53 -14.98 -10.80
C VAL A 115 -7.01 -16.08 -11.73
N ALA A 116 -6.66 -15.75 -12.98
CA ALA A 116 -6.28 -16.72 -14.00
C ALA A 116 -4.97 -17.48 -13.70
N LEU A 117 -4.09 -16.97 -12.84
CA LEU A 117 -2.76 -17.52 -12.57
C LEU A 117 -2.68 -18.33 -11.26
N GLY A 118 -3.82 -18.88 -10.78
CA GLY A 118 -3.89 -19.70 -9.59
C GLY A 118 -3.42 -18.98 -8.32
N ARG A 119 -2.31 -19.41 -7.74
CA ARG A 119 -1.76 -18.82 -6.51
C ARG A 119 -1.06 -17.47 -6.69
N ILE A 120 -0.73 -17.09 -7.91
CA ILE A 120 -0.17 -15.78 -8.23
C ILE A 120 -1.31 -14.92 -8.75
N ARG A 121 -1.71 -13.89 -8.02
CA ARG A 121 -2.85 -13.05 -8.35
C ARG A 121 -2.42 -11.59 -8.52
N PRO A 122 -2.16 -11.16 -9.74
CA PRO A 122 -1.99 -9.73 -10.03
C PRO A 122 -3.25 -8.96 -9.63
N TYR A 123 -3.07 -7.70 -9.23
CA TYR A 123 -4.19 -6.83 -8.93
C TYR A 123 -3.91 -5.39 -9.32
N MET A 124 -4.97 -4.64 -9.51
CA MET A 124 -4.96 -3.18 -9.57
C MET A 124 -5.85 -2.65 -8.44
N GLU A 125 -5.50 -1.47 -7.95
CA GLU A 125 -6.20 -0.87 -6.82
C GLU A 125 -6.27 0.64 -6.93
N PHE A 126 -7.31 1.18 -6.32
CA PHE A 126 -7.46 2.61 -6.11
C PHE A 126 -7.92 2.85 -4.67
N THR A 127 -7.36 3.90 -4.06
CA THR A 127 -7.70 4.30 -2.70
C THR A 127 -7.70 5.82 -2.61
N GLY A 128 -8.56 6.38 -1.77
CA GLY A 128 -8.59 7.82 -1.56
C GLY A 128 -9.44 8.21 -0.36
N GLY A 129 -9.00 9.23 0.36
CA GLY A 129 -9.71 9.70 1.54
C GLY A 129 -9.00 10.81 2.31
N PRO A 130 -9.53 11.20 3.46
CA PRO A 130 -8.96 12.23 4.31
C PRO A 130 -7.57 11.85 4.83
N PHE A 131 -6.71 12.85 4.91
CA PHE A 131 -5.31 12.70 5.34
C PHE A 131 -4.88 13.94 6.14
N TRP A 132 -4.41 13.74 7.35
CA TRP A 132 -3.83 14.78 8.20
C TRP A 132 -2.32 14.66 8.20
N THR A 133 -1.64 15.80 8.11
CA THR A 133 -0.19 15.86 8.10
C THR A 133 0.33 17.15 8.72
N ASP A 134 1.40 17.07 9.48
CA ASP A 134 2.10 18.22 10.05
C ASP A 134 2.90 19.03 9.01
N LEU A 135 2.77 18.72 7.72
CA LEU A 135 3.42 19.47 6.64
C LEU A 135 2.75 20.83 6.35
N GLY A 136 1.50 21.03 6.82
CA GLY A 136 0.74 22.24 6.58
C GLY A 136 1.47 23.50 7.01
N GLY A 137 1.68 24.45 6.08
CA GLY A 137 2.42 25.69 6.31
C GLY A 137 3.93 25.54 6.53
N ARG A 138 4.46 24.31 6.53
CA ARG A 138 5.90 24.04 6.73
C ARG A 138 6.63 23.76 5.42
N ILE A 139 5.89 23.41 4.38
CA ILE A 139 6.40 23.24 3.02
C ILE A 139 5.59 24.11 2.05
N ARG A 140 6.21 24.47 0.95
CA ARG A 140 5.58 25.32 -0.06
C ARG A 140 4.37 24.70 -0.73
N GLU A 141 4.34 23.38 -0.83
CA GLU A 141 3.33 22.60 -1.54
C GLU A 141 2.02 22.48 -0.76
N GLN A 142 2.02 22.68 0.57
CA GLN A 142 0.91 22.39 1.46
C GLN A 142 0.60 23.56 2.40
N ALA A 143 -0.60 24.12 2.29
CA ALA A 143 -1.06 25.22 3.16
C ALA A 143 -1.71 24.72 4.46
N ASN A 144 -2.36 23.56 4.43
CA ASN A 144 -3.15 23.01 5.53
C ASN A 144 -2.62 21.69 6.05
N GLU A 145 -2.93 21.40 7.30
CA GLU A 145 -2.72 20.08 7.91
C GLU A 145 -3.73 19.05 7.38
N PHE A 146 -4.97 19.48 7.13
CA PHE A 146 -6.01 18.63 6.55
C PHE A 146 -5.89 18.60 5.03
N ASN A 147 -5.73 17.40 4.52
CA ASN A 147 -5.54 17.09 3.10
C ASN A 147 -6.38 15.86 2.71
N PHE A 148 -6.29 15.51 1.43
CA PHE A 148 -6.76 14.24 0.89
C PHE A 148 -5.58 13.50 0.26
N VAL A 149 -5.54 12.19 0.42
CA VAL A 149 -4.65 11.32 -0.33
C VAL A 149 -5.45 10.53 -1.34
N LEU A 150 -4.96 10.51 -2.58
CA LEU A 150 -5.45 9.66 -3.66
C LEU A 150 -4.31 8.77 -4.12
N SER A 151 -4.58 7.49 -4.33
CA SER A 151 -3.55 6.56 -4.79
C SER A 151 -4.12 5.58 -5.79
N GLY A 152 -3.37 5.33 -6.84
CA GLY A 152 -3.60 4.25 -7.79
C GLY A 152 -2.38 3.36 -7.88
N GLY A 153 -2.58 2.05 -7.98
CA GLY A 153 -1.47 1.13 -7.99
C GLY A 153 -1.76 -0.22 -8.59
N VAL A 154 -0.68 -0.98 -8.73
CA VAL A 154 -0.69 -2.36 -9.18
C VAL A 154 0.17 -3.21 -8.25
N GLY A 155 -0.17 -4.48 -8.14
CA GLY A 155 0.61 -5.40 -7.31
C GLY A 155 0.33 -6.86 -7.64
N VAL A 156 0.96 -7.72 -6.87
CA VAL A 156 0.80 -9.17 -6.94
C VAL A 156 0.61 -9.70 -5.54
N SER A 157 -0.42 -10.53 -5.35
CA SER A 157 -0.60 -11.38 -4.17
C SER A 157 -0.09 -12.78 -4.51
N TRP A 158 0.93 -13.22 -3.82
CA TRP A 158 1.45 -14.58 -3.93
C TRP A 158 0.97 -15.39 -2.73
N PHE A 159 0.06 -16.33 -2.95
CA PHE A 159 -0.49 -17.18 -1.91
C PHE A 159 0.54 -18.23 -1.46
N ILE A 160 0.94 -18.13 -0.20
CA ILE A 160 1.84 -19.09 0.48
C ILE A 160 1.03 -20.27 0.97
N THR A 161 -0.17 -20.02 1.49
CA THR A 161 -1.20 -21.01 1.84
C THR A 161 -2.52 -20.61 1.19
N SER A 162 -3.58 -21.40 1.36
CA SER A 162 -4.93 -21.03 0.89
C SER A 162 -5.47 -19.74 1.54
N GLN A 163 -4.92 -19.33 2.67
CA GLN A 163 -5.39 -18.17 3.45
C GLN A 163 -4.35 -17.06 3.60
N LEU A 164 -3.05 -17.35 3.46
CA LEU A 164 -1.98 -16.38 3.66
C LEU A 164 -1.33 -16.01 2.32
N ALA A 165 -1.28 -14.73 2.01
CA ALA A 165 -0.58 -14.21 0.84
C ALA A 165 0.50 -13.19 1.23
N PHE A 166 1.63 -13.22 0.52
CA PHE A 166 2.58 -12.12 0.45
C PHE A 166 2.17 -11.20 -0.68
N ASN A 167 2.11 -9.91 -0.40
CA ASN A 167 1.79 -8.86 -1.36
C ASN A 167 3.04 -8.05 -1.67
N ALA A 168 3.25 -7.72 -2.93
CA ALA A 168 4.23 -6.73 -3.37
C ALA A 168 3.62 -5.87 -4.46
N GLY A 169 3.90 -4.58 -4.45
CA GLY A 169 3.30 -3.68 -5.41
C GLY A 169 3.92 -2.29 -5.44
N TYR A 170 3.30 -1.47 -6.25
CA TYR A 170 3.66 -0.08 -6.45
C TYR A 170 2.41 0.78 -6.51
N ARG A 171 2.44 1.93 -5.84
CA ARG A 171 1.41 2.96 -5.90
C ARG A 171 2.00 4.31 -6.29
N PHE A 172 1.24 5.05 -7.05
CA PHE A 172 1.39 6.48 -7.18
C PHE A 172 0.47 7.16 -6.16
N HIS A 173 1.02 8.04 -5.34
CA HIS A 173 0.31 8.82 -4.33
C HIS A 173 0.23 10.28 -4.75
N HIS A 174 -0.94 10.89 -4.53
CA HIS A 174 -1.16 12.31 -4.65
C HIS A 174 -1.80 12.83 -3.35
N ILE A 175 -1.13 13.76 -2.68
CA ILE A 175 -1.63 14.39 -1.44
C ILE A 175 -1.89 15.88 -1.75
N SER A 176 -3.11 16.35 -1.52
CA SER A 176 -3.48 17.76 -1.76
C SER A 176 -4.65 18.16 -0.87
N ASN A 177 -4.82 19.45 -0.64
CA ASN A 177 -5.92 19.97 0.16
C ASN A 177 -7.22 20.22 -0.66
N ALA A 178 -7.30 19.69 -1.88
CA ALA A 178 -8.45 19.87 -2.79
C ALA A 178 -8.84 21.35 -3.05
N GLY A 179 -7.90 22.28 -2.92
CA GLY A 179 -8.14 23.72 -3.14
C GLY A 179 -8.81 24.44 -1.97
N THR A 180 -8.90 23.84 -0.79
CA THR A 180 -9.50 24.47 0.41
C THR A 180 -8.64 25.59 0.97
N ALA A 181 -7.34 25.63 0.65
CA ALA A 181 -6.43 26.72 0.96
C ALA A 181 -5.30 26.82 -0.06
N PHE A 182 -4.68 28.00 -0.14
CA PHE A 182 -3.53 28.24 -1.02
C PHE A 182 -2.26 28.53 -0.21
N PRO A 183 -1.10 28.01 -0.68
CA PRO A 183 -0.89 27.23 -1.91
C PRO A 183 -1.40 25.79 -1.82
N ASN A 184 -1.83 25.23 -2.96
CA ASN A 184 -2.18 23.81 -3.13
C ASN A 184 -1.48 23.26 -4.38
N LEU A 185 -0.18 23.03 -4.29
CA LEU A 185 0.60 22.47 -5.39
C LEU A 185 0.52 20.94 -5.42
N GLY A 186 0.10 20.32 -4.31
CA GLY A 186 0.05 18.90 -4.14
C GLY A 186 1.44 18.24 -3.95
N LEU A 187 1.47 17.07 -3.39
CA LEU A 187 2.64 16.23 -3.25
C LEU A 187 2.41 14.93 -4.02
N ASN A 188 3.22 14.69 -5.04
CA ASN A 188 3.16 13.48 -5.85
C ASN A 188 4.31 12.56 -5.48
N ALA A 189 4.03 11.27 -5.28
CA ALA A 189 5.04 10.33 -4.82
C ALA A 189 4.84 8.92 -5.38
N SER A 190 5.93 8.19 -5.49
CA SER A 190 5.97 6.74 -5.67
C SER A 190 6.05 6.05 -4.32
N LEU A 191 5.35 4.93 -4.18
CA LEU A 191 5.36 4.08 -3.00
C LEU A 191 5.45 2.60 -3.42
N PRO A 192 6.65 2.04 -3.62
CA PRO A 192 6.84 0.60 -3.60
C PRO A 192 6.54 0.06 -2.20
N PHE A 193 5.85 -1.08 -2.12
CA PHE A 193 5.44 -1.68 -0.87
C PHE A 193 5.47 -3.20 -0.91
N GLY A 194 5.52 -3.81 0.27
CA GLY A 194 5.36 -5.24 0.49
C GLY A 194 4.71 -5.54 1.84
N GLY A 195 4.15 -6.74 2.00
CA GLY A 195 3.53 -7.14 3.24
C GLY A 195 2.70 -8.41 3.11
N PHE A 196 1.82 -8.65 4.07
CA PHE A 196 1.04 -9.88 4.14
C PHE A 196 -0.46 -9.59 4.26
N SER A 197 -1.26 -10.49 3.72
CA SER A 197 -2.71 -10.53 3.91
C SER A 197 -3.16 -11.91 4.33
N PHE A 198 -4.14 -11.95 5.23
CA PHE A 198 -4.83 -13.15 5.66
C PHE A 198 -6.29 -13.11 5.21
N TYR A 199 -6.76 -14.20 4.62
CA TYR A 199 -8.09 -14.38 4.05
C TYR A 199 -8.90 -15.38 4.86
N PHE A 200 -10.18 -15.07 5.16
CA PHE A 200 -11.09 -15.91 5.96
C PHE A 200 -12.56 -15.69 5.60
#